data_c63532d063bc496a284d71fb9ef28e85
#
_entry.id   c63532d063bc496a284d71fb9ef28e85
#
_cell.length_a   1.000
_cell.length_b   1.000
_cell.length_c   1.000
_cell.angle_alpha   90.00
_cell.angle_beta   90.00
_cell.angle_gamma   90.00
#
_symmetry.space_group_name_H-M   'P 1'
#
loop_
_entity.id
_entity.type
_entity.pdbx_description
1 polymer ?
#
loop_
_entity_poly.entity_id
_entity_poly.type
_entity_poly.pdbx_seq_one_letter_code
_entity_poly.pdbx_strand_id
1 'polypeptide(L)'
;MTRKQCAGFLDQIQENGGSDVMLEMLRIMVQTVLEEGMTRHLGAPPYERSASRSGHRNGYKPRSLKTRLGELSLSIPQARGTEPFEAYPLVKWQRSERALLVACAEMYFQGVSTRKVSRVLEEMGGFELSASTVSRVAVELDERLSE
;
A
#
# COMPACT_ATOMS: atom_id res chain seq x y z
N MET A 1 -19.59 4.12 0.94
CA MET A 1 -19.46 4.70 -0.42
C MET A 1 -20.82 5.25 -0.85
N THR A 2 -20.92 6.54 -1.10
CA THR A 2 -22.20 7.17 -1.45
C THR A 2 -22.43 7.12 -2.97
N ARG A 3 -23.72 7.18 -3.40
CA ARG A 3 -24.11 7.17 -4.83
C ARG A 3 -23.41 8.26 -5.67
N LYS A 4 -23.13 9.42 -5.07
CA LYS A 4 -22.37 10.52 -5.70
C LYS A 4 -20.91 10.18 -5.94
N GLN A 5 -20.28 9.41 -5.05
CA GLN A 5 -18.89 8.95 -5.23
C GLN A 5 -18.81 7.91 -6.36
N CYS A 6 -19.82 7.01 -6.49
CA CYS A 6 -19.86 6.06 -7.60
C CYS A 6 -20.07 6.75 -8.97
N ALA A 7 -20.90 7.79 -9.05
CA ALA A 7 -21.09 8.54 -10.30
C ALA A 7 -19.80 9.24 -10.75
N GLY A 8 -19.09 9.94 -9.85
CA GLY A 8 -17.81 10.56 -10.16
C GLY A 8 -16.73 9.55 -10.61
N PHE A 9 -16.77 8.32 -10.10
CA PHE A 9 -15.90 7.24 -10.56
C PHE A 9 -16.18 6.80 -11.99
N LEU A 10 -17.45 6.70 -12.38
CA LEU A 10 -17.81 6.33 -13.75
C LEU A 10 -17.37 7.38 -14.78
N ASP A 11 -17.48 8.65 -14.41
CA ASP A 11 -16.99 9.75 -15.25
C ASP A 11 -15.45 9.71 -15.41
N GLN A 12 -14.71 9.42 -14.33
CA GLN A 12 -13.25 9.27 -14.38
C GLN A 12 -12.78 8.04 -15.17
N ILE A 13 -13.53 6.93 -15.16
CA ILE A 13 -13.23 5.74 -15.98
C ILE A 13 -13.27 6.07 -17.47
N GLN A 14 -14.19 6.93 -17.87
CA GLN A 14 -14.34 7.35 -19.27
C GLN A 14 -13.24 8.32 -19.72
N GLU A 15 -12.72 9.15 -18.81
CA GLU A 15 -11.75 10.20 -19.15
C GLU A 15 -10.27 9.76 -19.04
N ASN A 16 -9.90 8.93 -18.06
CA ASN A 16 -8.49 8.72 -17.69
C ASN A 16 -7.94 7.30 -17.91
N GLY A 17 -8.74 6.37 -18.43
CA GLY A 17 -8.32 4.97 -18.58
C GLY A 17 -8.41 4.16 -17.29
N GLY A 18 -8.65 2.85 -17.43
CA GLY A 18 -9.06 1.98 -16.31
C GLY A 18 -8.03 1.77 -15.19
N SER A 19 -6.71 1.95 -15.43
CA SER A 19 -5.66 1.71 -14.43
C SER A 19 -5.68 2.73 -13.30
N ASP A 20 -5.84 4.03 -13.60
CA ASP A 20 -5.82 5.11 -12.62
C ASP A 20 -7.04 5.05 -11.69
N VAL A 21 -8.18 4.63 -12.25
CA VAL A 21 -9.41 4.42 -11.49
C VAL A 21 -9.26 3.24 -10.53
N MET A 22 -8.66 2.13 -10.97
CA MET A 22 -8.40 0.99 -10.09
C MET A 22 -7.44 1.35 -8.96
N LEU A 23 -6.40 2.14 -9.24
CA LEU A 23 -5.47 2.62 -8.24
C LEU A 23 -6.16 3.51 -7.20
N GLU A 24 -7.01 4.43 -7.65
CA GLU A 24 -7.77 5.31 -6.75
C GLU A 24 -8.81 4.53 -5.92
N MET A 25 -9.50 3.56 -6.52
CA MET A 25 -10.38 2.65 -5.77
C MET A 25 -9.60 1.89 -4.69
N LEU A 26 -8.45 1.34 -5.03
CA LEU A 26 -7.59 0.64 -4.07
C LEU A 26 -7.15 1.59 -2.95
N ARG A 27 -6.76 2.83 -3.28
CA ARG A 27 -6.40 3.86 -2.30
C ARG A 27 -7.54 4.12 -1.31
N ILE A 28 -8.75 4.33 -1.82
CA ILE A 28 -9.93 4.60 -0.99
C ILE A 28 -10.25 3.39 -0.10
N MET A 29 -10.20 2.19 -0.65
CA MET A 29 -10.48 0.96 0.12
C MET A 29 -9.48 0.78 1.26
N VAL A 30 -8.18 0.88 0.97
CA VAL A 30 -7.13 0.75 1.99
C VAL A 30 -7.24 1.86 3.04
N GLN A 31 -7.46 3.11 2.62
CA GLN A 31 -7.63 4.23 3.54
C GLN A 31 -8.85 4.03 4.47
N THR A 32 -9.96 3.52 3.94
CA THR A 32 -11.15 3.20 4.74
C THR A 32 -10.88 2.13 5.78
N VAL A 33 -10.14 1.07 5.41
CA VAL A 33 -9.74 0.00 6.35
C VAL A 33 -8.84 0.55 7.46
N LEU A 34 -7.91 1.45 7.12
CA LEU A 34 -7.04 2.10 8.11
C LEU A 34 -7.81 2.98 9.10
N GLU A 35 -8.79 3.75 8.62
CA GLU A 35 -9.63 4.60 9.47
C GLU A 35 -10.54 3.77 10.39
N GLU A 36 -11.13 2.71 9.87
CA GLU A 36 -11.93 1.78 10.66
C GLU A 36 -11.07 1.03 11.68
N GLY A 37 -9.87 0.60 11.30
CA GLY A 37 -8.89 0.00 12.19
C GLY A 37 -8.52 0.93 13.34
N MET A 38 -8.27 2.22 13.06
CA MET A 38 -8.00 3.23 14.08
C MET A 38 -9.20 3.46 15.00
N THR A 39 -10.41 3.44 14.46
CA THR A 39 -11.65 3.56 15.25
C THR A 39 -11.77 2.41 16.24
N ARG A 40 -11.54 1.18 15.81
CA ARG A 40 -11.53 -0.01 16.67
C ARG A 40 -10.40 0.01 17.70
N HIS A 41 -9.22 0.44 17.30
CA HIS A 41 -8.05 0.55 18.18
C HIS A 41 -8.28 1.53 19.33
N LEU A 42 -8.93 2.66 19.06
CA LEU A 42 -9.24 3.67 20.06
C LEU A 42 -10.55 3.42 20.81
N GLY A 43 -11.42 2.51 20.34
CA GLY A 43 -12.74 2.28 20.89
C GLY A 43 -13.73 3.44 20.70
N ALA A 44 -13.39 4.39 19.81
CA ALA A 44 -14.24 5.56 19.53
C ALA A 44 -14.02 6.12 18.12
N PRO A 45 -15.09 6.53 17.41
CA PRO A 45 -14.99 7.23 16.15
C PRO A 45 -14.38 8.64 16.32
N PRO A 46 -14.06 9.32 15.19
CA PRO A 46 -13.59 10.70 15.24
C PRO A 46 -14.56 11.62 15.98
N TYR A 47 -14.01 12.54 16.80
CA TYR A 47 -14.74 13.57 17.55
C TYR A 47 -15.67 13.06 18.67
N GLU A 48 -15.86 11.75 18.82
CA GLU A 48 -16.63 11.20 19.93
C GLU A 48 -15.83 11.21 21.24
N ARG A 49 -16.52 11.57 22.34
CA ARG A 49 -16.00 11.50 23.71
C ARG A 49 -16.74 10.39 24.44
N SER A 50 -16.11 9.23 24.58
CA SER A 50 -16.67 8.11 25.34
C SER A 50 -15.70 7.68 26.47
N ALA A 51 -16.25 7.10 27.52
CA ALA A 51 -15.45 6.56 28.63
C ALA A 51 -14.60 5.33 28.22
N SER A 52 -14.99 4.66 27.14
CA SER A 52 -14.29 3.47 26.58
C SER A 52 -13.10 3.83 25.70
N ARG A 53 -12.86 5.13 25.44
CA ARG A 53 -11.80 5.58 24.56
C ARG A 53 -10.41 5.34 25.18
N SER A 54 -9.59 4.55 24.52
CA SER A 54 -8.24 4.15 25.02
C SER A 54 -7.14 5.17 24.74
N GLY A 55 -7.37 6.18 23.87
CA GLY A 55 -6.36 7.15 23.46
C GLY A 55 -6.90 8.23 22.54
N HIS A 56 -6.00 8.96 21.88
CA HIS A 56 -6.36 10.07 21.00
C HIS A 56 -5.76 9.92 19.62
N ARG A 57 -6.51 10.35 18.57
CA ARG A 57 -5.96 10.50 17.22
C ARG A 57 -4.88 11.60 17.22
N ASN A 58 -3.75 11.33 16.57
CA ASN A 58 -2.59 12.22 16.55
C ASN A 58 -2.14 12.54 15.11
N GLY A 59 -3.10 12.87 14.25
CA GLY A 59 -2.83 13.18 12.85
C GLY A 59 -2.48 11.95 12.01
N TYR A 60 -1.79 12.18 10.91
CA TYR A 60 -1.47 11.18 9.90
C TYR A 60 0.02 11.22 9.54
N LYS A 61 0.55 10.06 9.17
CA LYS A 61 1.89 9.92 8.60
C LYS A 61 1.77 9.48 7.15
N PRO A 62 2.36 10.21 6.17
CA PRO A 62 2.33 9.80 4.77
C PRO A 62 3.14 8.51 4.57
N ARG A 63 2.65 7.64 3.72
CA ARG A 63 3.30 6.40 3.32
C ARG A 63 3.00 6.08 1.87
N SER A 64 4.02 5.78 1.08
CA SER A 64 3.89 5.23 -0.26
C SER A 64 4.02 3.71 -0.24
N LEU A 65 3.19 3.04 -1.03
CA LEU A 65 3.25 1.61 -1.29
C LEU A 65 3.27 1.37 -2.79
N LYS A 66 4.33 0.75 -3.29
CA LYS A 66 4.42 0.35 -4.70
C LYS A 66 3.60 -0.91 -4.94
N THR A 67 2.65 -0.84 -5.85
CA THR A 67 1.77 -1.95 -6.23
C THR A 67 1.88 -2.21 -7.73
N ARG A 68 1.39 -3.35 -8.21
CA ARG A 68 1.31 -3.66 -9.66
C ARG A 68 0.37 -2.71 -10.45
N LEU A 69 -0.43 -1.89 -9.78
CA LEU A 69 -1.31 -0.89 -10.39
C LEU A 69 -0.70 0.52 -10.40
N GLY A 70 0.42 0.72 -9.71
CA GLY A 70 1.07 2.00 -9.54
C GLY A 70 1.49 2.29 -8.10
N GLU A 71 1.99 3.49 -7.85
CA GLU A 71 2.34 3.95 -6.51
C GLU A 71 1.12 4.47 -5.76
N LEU A 72 0.84 3.85 -4.61
CA LEU A 72 -0.28 4.17 -3.75
C LEU A 72 0.18 5.09 -2.63
N SER A 73 -0.32 6.32 -2.59
CA SER A 73 -0.08 7.26 -1.50
C SER A 73 -1.15 7.14 -0.44
N LEU A 74 -0.75 6.80 0.78
CA LEU A 74 -1.63 6.56 1.93
C LEU A 74 -1.31 7.51 3.08
N SER A 75 -2.33 7.83 3.86
CA SER A 75 -2.22 8.59 5.11
C SER A 75 -2.48 7.66 6.29
N ILE A 76 -1.40 7.21 6.94
CA ILE A 76 -1.49 6.27 8.07
C ILE A 76 -1.90 7.03 9.33
N PRO A 77 -3.08 6.76 9.90
CA PRO A 77 -3.51 7.43 11.12
C PRO A 77 -2.59 7.07 12.28
N GLN A 78 -2.36 8.04 13.16
CA GLN A 78 -1.50 7.90 14.33
C GLN A 78 -2.33 8.02 15.61
N ALA A 79 -1.94 7.29 16.64
CA ALA A 79 -2.53 7.37 17.97
C ALA A 79 -1.49 7.86 18.99
N ARG A 80 -1.98 8.48 20.09
CA ARG A 80 -1.18 8.81 21.27
C ARG A 80 -1.95 8.47 22.54
N GLY A 81 -1.23 8.23 23.63
CA GLY A 81 -1.83 7.84 24.92
C GLY A 81 -2.34 6.41 24.96
N THR A 82 -1.95 5.60 23.98
CA THR A 82 -2.23 4.16 23.86
C THR A 82 -1.09 3.49 23.12
N GLU A 83 -1.14 2.15 23.00
CA GLU A 83 -0.21 1.37 22.18
C GLU A 83 -0.16 1.88 20.73
N PRO A 84 0.99 1.75 20.04
CA PRO A 84 1.10 2.14 18.64
C PRO A 84 0.07 1.43 17.76
N PHE A 85 -0.60 2.18 16.89
CA PHE A 85 -1.54 1.62 15.93
C PHE A 85 -0.81 0.77 14.88
N GLU A 86 -1.18 -0.48 14.78
CA GLU A 86 -0.72 -1.37 13.70
C GLU A 86 -1.62 -1.20 12.48
N ALA A 87 -1.04 -0.65 11.42
CA ALA A 87 -1.76 -0.31 10.20
C ALA A 87 -2.04 -1.55 9.33
N TYR A 88 -2.82 -2.51 9.84
CA TYR A 88 -3.29 -3.63 9.02
C TYR A 88 -4.12 -3.11 7.83
N PRO A 89 -3.98 -3.63 6.60
CA PRO A 89 -3.18 -4.80 6.19
C PRO A 89 -1.71 -4.51 5.81
N LEU A 90 -1.18 -3.35 6.15
CA LEU A 90 0.15 -2.92 5.75
C LEU A 90 1.20 -3.42 6.74
N VAL A 91 2.10 -4.27 6.27
CA VAL A 91 3.22 -4.74 7.09
C VAL A 91 4.18 -3.56 7.38
N LYS A 92 4.66 -3.48 8.62
CA LYS A 92 5.65 -2.48 9.03
C LYS A 92 6.88 -2.55 8.10
N TRP A 93 7.31 -1.39 7.60
CA TRP A 93 8.44 -1.24 6.66
C TRP A 93 8.24 -1.76 5.23
N GLN A 94 7.13 -2.40 4.91
CA GLN A 94 6.82 -2.81 3.55
C GLN A 94 6.55 -1.57 2.66
N ARG A 95 7.30 -1.44 1.58
CA ARG A 95 7.17 -0.35 0.60
C ARG A 95 6.65 -0.82 -0.76
N SER A 96 6.52 -2.12 -0.95
CA SER A 96 6.08 -2.72 -2.21
C SER A 96 5.15 -3.89 -1.96
N GLU A 97 4.26 -4.14 -2.88
CA GLU A 97 3.39 -5.31 -2.86
C GLU A 97 4.24 -6.58 -2.96
N ARG A 98 3.93 -7.58 -2.13
CA ARG A 98 4.67 -8.85 -2.11
C ARG A 98 4.66 -9.57 -3.48
N ALA A 99 3.53 -9.53 -4.19
CA ALA A 99 3.42 -10.13 -5.52
C ALA A 99 4.37 -9.49 -6.53
N LEU A 100 4.58 -8.18 -6.45
CA LEU A 100 5.55 -7.45 -7.27
C LEU A 100 6.98 -7.91 -6.98
N LEU A 101 7.32 -8.06 -5.70
CA LEU A 101 8.64 -8.50 -5.27
C LEU A 101 8.93 -9.94 -5.71
N VAL A 102 7.95 -10.85 -5.60
CA VAL A 102 8.06 -12.24 -6.07
C VAL A 102 8.26 -12.28 -7.58
N ALA A 103 7.50 -11.49 -8.36
CA ALA A 103 7.67 -11.43 -9.82
C ALA A 103 9.06 -10.91 -10.22
N CYS A 104 9.61 -9.92 -9.50
CA CYS A 104 10.97 -9.42 -9.72
C CYS A 104 12.03 -10.49 -9.47
N ALA A 105 11.89 -11.21 -8.37
CA ALA A 105 12.82 -12.28 -8.02
C ALA A 105 12.74 -13.44 -9.03
N GLU A 106 11.54 -13.85 -9.43
CA GLU A 106 11.36 -14.88 -10.45
C GLU A 106 12.03 -14.50 -11.77
N MET A 107 11.84 -13.27 -12.25
CA MET A 107 12.56 -12.78 -13.44
C MET A 107 14.09 -12.85 -13.27
N TYR A 108 14.58 -12.50 -12.08
CA TYR A 108 16.00 -12.58 -11.77
C TYR A 108 16.53 -14.03 -11.80
N PHE A 109 15.82 -14.98 -11.19
CA PHE A 109 16.16 -16.41 -11.21
C PHE A 109 16.12 -17.00 -12.61
N GLN A 110 15.24 -16.51 -13.49
CA GLN A 110 15.20 -16.85 -14.91
C GLN A 110 16.36 -16.24 -15.72
N GLY A 111 17.32 -15.61 -15.07
CA GLY A 111 18.52 -15.04 -15.69
C GLY A 111 18.32 -13.65 -16.30
N VAL A 112 17.22 -12.97 -16.01
CA VAL A 112 17.02 -11.59 -16.44
C VAL A 112 17.85 -10.65 -15.55
N SER A 113 18.73 -9.84 -16.16
CA SER A 113 19.57 -8.93 -15.39
C SER A 113 18.74 -7.93 -14.58
N THR A 114 19.21 -7.55 -13.38
CA THR A 114 18.51 -6.60 -12.48
C THR A 114 18.15 -5.28 -13.16
N ARG A 115 18.99 -4.81 -14.11
CA ARG A 115 18.69 -3.61 -14.91
C ARG A 115 17.51 -3.81 -15.87
N LYS A 116 17.41 -5.00 -16.48
CA LYS A 116 16.28 -5.33 -17.36
C LYS A 116 14.99 -5.49 -16.54
N VAL A 117 15.06 -6.13 -15.37
CA VAL A 117 13.93 -6.24 -14.45
C VAL A 117 13.41 -4.85 -14.08
N SER A 118 14.31 -3.93 -13.67
CA SER A 118 13.92 -2.54 -13.35
C SER A 118 13.24 -1.83 -14.53
N ARG A 119 13.77 -2.00 -15.74
CA ARG A 119 13.18 -1.40 -16.96
C ARG A 119 11.79 -1.97 -17.28
N VAL A 120 11.62 -3.30 -17.18
CA VAL A 120 10.31 -3.94 -17.40
C VAL A 120 9.26 -3.41 -16.41
N LEU A 121 9.64 -3.24 -15.15
CA LEU A 121 8.75 -2.71 -14.13
C LEU A 121 8.38 -1.24 -14.37
N GLU A 122 9.34 -0.45 -14.82
CA GLU A 122 9.11 0.94 -15.21
C GLU A 122 8.13 1.04 -16.38
N GLU A 123 8.30 0.19 -17.42
CA GLU A 123 7.39 0.13 -18.57
C GLU A 123 6.00 -0.42 -18.22
N MET A 124 5.90 -1.37 -17.28
CA MET A 124 4.63 -1.99 -16.88
C MET A 124 3.76 -1.11 -15.99
N GLY A 125 4.32 -0.22 -15.20
CA GLY A 125 3.53 0.53 -14.23
C GLY A 125 4.21 1.78 -13.67
N GLY A 126 5.25 2.29 -14.32
CA GLY A 126 5.97 3.46 -13.84
C GLY A 126 6.73 3.25 -12.52
N PHE A 127 7.09 2.01 -12.19
CA PHE A 127 7.78 1.73 -10.93
C PHE A 127 9.28 1.87 -11.07
N GLU A 128 9.86 2.80 -10.38
CA GLU A 128 11.29 2.80 -10.12
C GLU A 128 11.64 1.84 -8.98
N LEU A 129 11.97 0.59 -9.30
CA LEU A 129 12.69 -0.29 -8.39
C LEU A 129 14.17 -0.26 -8.74
N SER A 130 15.02 0.12 -7.77
CA SER A 130 16.46 0.13 -8.00
C SER A 130 16.99 -1.31 -8.20
N ALA A 131 18.03 -1.49 -9.01
CA ALA A 131 18.68 -2.78 -9.21
C ALA A 131 19.14 -3.42 -7.88
N SER A 132 19.54 -2.60 -6.90
CA SER A 132 19.91 -3.07 -5.56
C SER A 132 18.71 -3.62 -4.78
N THR A 133 17.51 -3.06 -4.98
CA THR A 133 16.29 -3.59 -4.36
C THR A 133 15.94 -4.95 -4.95
N VAL A 134 16.02 -5.12 -6.26
CA VAL A 134 15.79 -6.40 -6.95
C VAL A 134 16.76 -7.47 -6.45
N SER A 135 18.07 -7.16 -6.40
CA SER A 135 19.10 -8.10 -5.88
C SER A 135 18.83 -8.50 -4.43
N ARG A 136 18.47 -7.56 -3.56
CA ARG A 136 18.19 -7.85 -2.15
C ARG A 136 16.99 -8.77 -1.99
N VAL A 137 15.92 -8.53 -2.74
CA VAL A 137 14.71 -9.36 -2.72
C VAL A 137 15.01 -10.77 -3.21
N ALA A 138 15.83 -10.91 -4.25
CA ALA A 138 16.25 -12.22 -4.76
C ALA A 138 17.02 -13.01 -3.70
N VAL A 139 17.98 -12.38 -3.01
CA VAL A 139 18.74 -13.02 -1.92
C VAL A 139 17.82 -13.44 -0.76
N GLU A 140 16.91 -12.55 -0.32
CA GLU A 140 15.95 -12.85 0.77
C GLU A 140 15.02 -14.03 0.43
N LEU A 141 14.64 -14.17 -0.85
CA LEU A 141 13.82 -15.30 -1.32
C LEU A 141 14.64 -16.60 -1.46
N ASP A 142 15.89 -16.50 -1.90
CA ASP A 142 16.78 -17.66 -2.01
C ASP A 142 17.07 -18.29 -0.64
N GLU A 143 17.30 -17.47 0.39
CA GLU A 143 17.45 -17.91 1.77
C GLU A 143 16.21 -18.67 2.28
N ARG A 144 15.01 -18.18 1.97
CA ARG A 144 13.74 -18.82 2.39
C ARG A 144 13.38 -20.08 1.62
N LEU A 145 13.92 -20.26 0.41
CA LEU A 145 13.72 -21.47 -0.40
C LEU A 145 14.73 -22.56 -0.05
N SER A 146 15.80 -22.20 0.66
CA SER A 146 16.86 -23.11 1.10
C SER A 146 16.62 -23.70 2.48
N GLU A 147 15.59 -23.25 3.20
CA GLU A 147 15.07 -23.79 4.45
C GLU A 147 13.97 -24.84 4.19
#